data_ef6698c9a450754f50b9b37a54ce03a7
#
_entry.id   ef6698c9a450754f50b9b37a54ce03a7
#
_cell.length_a   1.000
_cell.length_b   1.000
_cell.length_c   1.000
_cell.angle_alpha   90.00
_cell.angle_beta   90.00
_cell.angle_gamma   90.00
#
_symmetry.space_group_name_H-M   'P 1'
#
loop_
_entity.id
_entity.type
_entity.pdbx_description
1 polymer ?
#
loop_
_entity_poly.entity_id
_entity_poly.type
_entity_poly.pdbx_seq_one_letter_code
_entity_poly.pdbx_strand_id
1 'polypeptide(L)'
;MRSDVVKQGFERAPNRALLRSLGVTESELDKPFIGIANAWNTIVPGHVHLRQLSERVREGICAAGGVPFEFGVIGICDGIAMGHEGMRYSLPSRENIADSIELMVQAHRFDGLVCVGTCDKIVPGMLMAAVRCDIPAIVVTGGPMLPGSLGGKDLSLIDVFEAVGRVAAGTMDEGELHALECASMPGCGSCQGLYTANTMACVTESLGMSLAGCATIPAVDAGKLRIARQSGERVVAMERERITPMSIITGESIRNAIRVDMALGGSTNTILHLMALAVEAGIPLDLDTFNALGGEIPHICDMQPAGPHSMLALHRAGGIPAVLSRLKDLLEDAPTVSGPGIREIAGMGRVSDSRIIHTIKKPIHAAGGLRVLRGSLAPDGAVVKAAAVDEKMWRHTGPARVFNGERAAMDAILARKIREGDVVVVRYEGPRGGPGMPEMLSPTSAIYGLGYRRVALVTDGRFSGGTRGPCIGHVAPEAEIGGPIALVRDGDVITIDLGKKSLDLQVPEKVLKERRRSWKPRKKALAGVLARYAATVEQANLGAVQR
;
A
#
# COMPACT_ATOMS: atom_id res chain seq x y z
N MET A 1 6.04 -10.43 32.64
CA MET A 1 6.09 -9.44 31.53
C MET A 1 7.48 -9.45 30.91
N ARG A 2 7.63 -9.15 29.62
CA ARG A 2 8.97 -9.02 28.99
C ARG A 2 9.81 -7.94 29.66
N SER A 3 9.17 -6.85 30.04
CA SER A 3 9.81 -5.70 30.69
C SER A 3 10.33 -5.99 32.11
N ASP A 4 10.00 -7.14 32.71
CA ASP A 4 10.51 -7.50 34.04
C ASP A 4 12.05 -7.59 34.06
N VAL A 5 12.66 -7.91 32.92
CA VAL A 5 14.13 -7.97 32.78
C VAL A 5 14.82 -6.61 33.01
N VAL A 6 14.12 -5.49 32.91
CA VAL A 6 14.63 -4.13 33.19
C VAL A 6 14.04 -3.53 34.47
N LYS A 7 13.07 -4.20 35.11
CA LYS A 7 12.36 -3.74 36.30
C LYS A 7 12.69 -4.51 37.58
N GLN A 8 12.87 -5.84 37.46
CA GLN A 8 12.96 -6.73 38.61
C GLN A 8 14.41 -7.05 39.00
N GLY A 9 14.64 -7.27 40.31
CA GLY A 9 15.94 -7.61 40.86
C GLY A 9 16.79 -6.38 41.28
N PHE A 10 17.67 -6.56 42.26
CA PHE A 10 18.53 -5.48 42.77
C PHE A 10 19.56 -5.05 41.73
N GLU A 11 20.03 -5.95 40.87
CA GLU A 11 20.97 -5.70 39.79
C GLU A 11 20.39 -4.76 38.72
N ARG A 12 19.09 -4.59 38.67
CA ARG A 12 18.36 -3.67 37.79
C ARG A 12 18.13 -2.27 38.39
N ALA A 13 18.72 -2.00 39.55
CA ALA A 13 18.66 -0.65 40.13
C ALA A 13 19.13 0.47 39.20
N PRO A 14 20.21 0.31 38.38
CA PRO A 14 20.58 1.33 37.38
C PRO A 14 19.51 1.54 36.32
N ASN A 15 18.87 0.46 35.82
CA ASN A 15 17.78 0.55 34.83
C ASN A 15 16.59 1.31 35.43
N ARG A 16 16.18 0.96 36.66
CA ARG A 16 15.07 1.66 37.36
C ARG A 16 15.42 3.12 37.64
N ALA A 17 16.68 3.46 37.96
CA ALA A 17 17.07 4.84 38.14
C ALA A 17 16.84 5.68 36.88
N LEU A 18 17.16 5.15 35.70
CA LEU A 18 16.86 5.77 34.41
C LEU A 18 15.36 5.86 34.14
N LEU A 19 14.58 4.83 34.44
CA LEU A 19 13.12 4.87 34.32
C LEU A 19 12.50 5.92 35.25
N ARG A 20 13.01 6.06 36.48
CA ARG A 20 12.58 7.11 37.42
C ARG A 20 12.90 8.53 36.93
N SER A 21 14.01 8.72 36.21
CA SER A 21 14.32 10.02 35.62
C SER A 21 13.34 10.45 34.53
N LEU A 22 12.57 9.49 33.97
CA LEU A 22 11.46 9.73 33.05
C LEU A 22 10.11 9.95 33.78
N GLY A 23 10.11 9.92 35.12
CA GLY A 23 8.91 10.07 35.93
C GLY A 23 8.14 8.77 36.22
N VAL A 24 8.69 7.60 35.88
CA VAL A 24 8.05 6.31 36.20
C VAL A 24 8.01 6.11 37.72
N THR A 25 6.81 5.92 38.26
CA THR A 25 6.53 5.72 39.68
C THR A 25 6.72 4.26 40.10
N GLU A 26 6.74 4.03 41.43
CA GLU A 26 6.85 2.67 41.98
C GLU A 26 5.71 1.76 41.48
N SER A 27 4.47 2.25 41.54
CA SER A 27 3.29 1.50 41.10
C SER A 27 3.21 1.24 39.58
N GLU A 28 4.00 1.96 38.76
CA GLU A 28 4.09 1.77 37.33
C GLU A 28 5.11 0.70 36.95
N LEU A 29 6.08 0.40 37.83
CA LEU A 29 7.03 -0.69 37.59
C LEU A 29 6.36 -2.08 37.57
N ASP A 30 5.20 -2.22 38.18
CA ASP A 30 4.42 -3.47 38.19
C ASP A 30 3.44 -3.59 37.01
N LYS A 31 3.42 -2.60 36.10
CA LYS A 31 2.52 -2.54 34.97
C LYS A 31 3.22 -2.89 33.65
N PRO A 32 2.49 -3.35 32.62
CA PRO A 32 3.08 -3.59 31.30
C PRO A 32 3.54 -2.29 30.65
N PHE A 33 4.73 -2.32 30.03
CA PHE A 33 5.30 -1.24 29.25
C PHE A 33 4.87 -1.35 27.79
N ILE A 34 4.14 -0.37 27.30
CA ILE A 34 3.57 -0.38 25.96
C ILE A 34 4.28 0.66 25.09
N GLY A 35 4.94 0.21 24.03
CA GLY A 35 5.52 1.08 23.02
C GLY A 35 4.46 1.68 22.10
N ILE A 36 4.58 2.97 21.78
CA ILE A 36 3.77 3.64 20.75
C ILE A 36 4.72 4.07 19.64
N ALA A 37 4.72 3.33 18.54
CA ALA A 37 5.47 3.66 17.33
C ALA A 37 4.67 4.68 16.51
N ASN A 38 5.05 5.96 16.58
CA ASN A 38 4.31 7.06 15.96
C ASN A 38 5.07 7.63 14.76
N ALA A 39 4.48 7.53 13.56
CA ALA A 39 5.05 8.09 12.33
C ALA A 39 4.71 9.59 12.12
N TRP A 40 4.34 10.30 13.19
CA TRP A 40 4.04 11.72 13.12
C TRP A 40 5.22 12.54 12.54
N ASN A 41 4.90 13.41 11.61
CA ASN A 41 5.80 14.45 11.10
C ASN A 41 4.98 15.58 10.45
N THR A 42 5.62 16.67 10.07
CA THR A 42 4.96 17.88 9.53
C THR A 42 5.01 17.98 8.00
N ILE A 43 5.69 17.06 7.31
CA ILE A 43 5.82 17.08 5.84
C ILE A 43 4.82 16.14 5.15
N VAL A 44 4.30 15.12 5.82
CA VAL A 44 3.36 14.16 5.25
C VAL A 44 1.93 14.56 5.62
N PRO A 45 1.05 14.94 4.68
CA PRO A 45 -0.34 15.34 4.99
C PRO A 45 -1.12 14.29 5.78
N GLY A 46 -0.86 13.00 5.52
CA GLY A 46 -1.43 11.89 6.26
C GLY A 46 -0.92 11.72 7.69
N HIS A 47 0.11 12.47 8.11
CA HIS A 47 0.80 12.28 9.39
C HIS A 47 0.71 13.48 10.34
N VAL A 48 0.37 14.66 9.88
CA VAL A 48 0.37 15.89 10.71
C VAL A 48 -0.53 15.80 11.94
N HIS A 49 -1.60 15.00 11.89
CA HIS A 49 -2.57 14.80 12.97
C HIS A 49 -2.28 13.57 13.85
N LEU A 50 -1.30 12.72 13.49
CA LEU A 50 -1.01 11.47 14.22
C LEU A 50 -0.60 11.71 15.67
N ARG A 51 -0.06 12.89 15.99
CA ARG A 51 0.23 13.28 17.37
C ARG A 51 -1.03 13.25 18.25
N GLN A 52 -2.16 13.76 17.74
CA GLN A 52 -3.43 13.73 18.47
C GLN A 52 -3.94 12.29 18.66
N LEU A 53 -3.75 11.43 17.65
CA LEU A 53 -4.12 10.02 17.77
C LEU A 53 -3.24 9.30 18.79
N SER A 54 -1.93 9.56 18.80
CA SER A 54 -1.00 9.00 19.78
C SER A 54 -1.35 9.42 21.20
N GLU A 55 -1.75 10.66 21.43
CA GLU A 55 -2.24 11.13 22.72
C GLU A 55 -3.46 10.33 23.19
N ARG A 56 -4.43 10.03 22.29
CA ARG A 56 -5.60 9.20 22.61
C ARG A 56 -5.23 7.74 22.89
N VAL A 57 -4.28 7.17 22.13
CA VAL A 57 -3.72 5.84 22.40
C VAL A 57 -3.10 5.81 23.81
N ARG A 58 -2.29 6.82 24.14
CA ARG A 58 -1.67 6.97 25.46
C ARG A 58 -2.71 6.99 26.61
N GLU A 59 -3.78 7.78 26.43
CA GLU A 59 -4.89 7.83 27.40
C GLU A 59 -5.54 6.45 27.59
N GLY A 60 -5.74 5.71 26.49
CA GLY A 60 -6.31 4.36 26.53
C GLY A 60 -5.41 3.37 27.27
N ILE A 61 -4.10 3.39 27.00
CA ILE A 61 -3.11 2.56 27.68
C ILE A 61 -3.11 2.83 29.19
N CYS A 62 -3.07 4.12 29.60
CA CYS A 62 -3.10 4.50 31.01
C CYS A 62 -4.39 4.05 31.68
N ALA A 63 -5.55 4.25 31.03
CA ALA A 63 -6.85 3.86 31.55
C ALA A 63 -6.98 2.33 31.77
N ALA A 64 -6.33 1.54 30.91
CA ALA A 64 -6.30 0.08 31.02
C ALA A 64 -5.22 -0.45 31.99
N GLY A 65 -4.40 0.44 32.57
CA GLY A 65 -3.39 0.10 33.57
C GLY A 65 -2.03 -0.27 32.97
N GLY A 66 -1.72 0.15 31.74
CA GLY A 66 -0.39 0.08 31.13
C GLY A 66 0.41 1.37 31.31
N VAL A 67 1.70 1.34 30.98
CA VAL A 67 2.60 2.51 30.97
C VAL A 67 3.04 2.77 29.53
N PRO A 68 2.63 3.88 28.91
CA PRO A 68 2.95 4.18 27.51
C PRO A 68 4.31 4.84 27.35
N PHE A 69 5.08 4.40 26.34
CA PHE A 69 6.31 5.03 25.89
C PHE A 69 6.24 5.28 24.39
N GLU A 70 6.20 6.54 23.98
CA GLU A 70 6.13 6.94 22.58
C GLU A 70 7.53 7.12 21.99
N PHE A 71 7.71 6.66 20.77
CA PHE A 71 8.92 6.90 19.97
C PHE A 71 8.58 7.20 18.51
N GLY A 72 9.42 8.01 17.87
CA GLY A 72 9.22 8.44 16.50
C GLY A 72 9.62 7.38 15.48
N VAL A 73 8.83 7.29 14.42
CA VAL A 73 9.09 6.46 13.24
C VAL A 73 9.09 7.36 12.01
N ILE A 74 9.97 7.10 11.04
CA ILE A 74 10.00 7.86 9.78
C ILE A 74 8.74 7.64 8.95
N GLY A 75 8.39 8.63 8.13
CA GLY A 75 7.33 8.54 7.14
C GLY A 75 7.65 9.36 5.90
N ILE A 76 7.46 8.78 4.72
CA ILE A 76 7.62 9.44 3.42
C ILE A 76 6.26 9.58 2.76
N CYS A 77 6.00 10.76 2.19
CA CYS A 77 4.82 10.99 1.38
C CYS A 77 5.12 10.62 -0.08
N ASP A 78 4.53 9.53 -0.57
CA ASP A 78 4.72 9.09 -1.95
C ASP A 78 4.24 10.16 -2.94
N GLY A 79 3.14 10.87 -2.64
CA GLY A 79 2.64 11.94 -3.49
C GLY A 79 3.63 13.10 -3.67
N ILE A 80 4.30 13.54 -2.60
CA ILE A 80 5.33 14.59 -2.66
C ILE A 80 6.60 14.07 -3.35
N ALA A 81 6.95 12.80 -3.14
CA ALA A 81 8.14 12.18 -3.71
C ALA A 81 7.98 11.79 -5.19
N MET A 82 6.75 11.78 -5.73
CA MET A 82 6.43 11.28 -7.07
C MET A 82 6.99 12.17 -8.18
N GLY A 83 7.46 11.54 -9.27
CA GLY A 83 7.98 12.25 -10.45
C GLY A 83 9.41 12.77 -10.33
N HIS A 84 10.11 12.48 -9.23
CA HIS A 84 11.52 12.84 -9.05
C HIS A 84 12.31 11.78 -8.27
N GLU A 85 13.63 11.95 -8.14
CA GLU A 85 14.55 10.98 -7.50
C GLU A 85 14.17 10.63 -6.04
N GLY A 86 13.43 11.48 -5.33
CA GLY A 86 12.93 11.21 -3.98
C GLY A 86 12.05 9.96 -3.89
N MET A 87 11.35 9.59 -4.97
CA MET A 87 10.48 8.42 -4.97
C MET A 87 11.24 7.10 -4.78
N ARG A 88 12.54 7.05 -5.10
CA ARG A 88 13.40 5.89 -4.87
C ARG A 88 13.58 5.56 -3.38
N TYR A 89 13.36 6.50 -2.48
CA TYR A 89 13.48 6.31 -1.04
C TYR A 89 12.20 5.81 -0.37
N SER A 90 11.06 5.83 -1.08
CA SER A 90 9.77 5.43 -0.52
C SER A 90 9.73 3.95 -0.15
N LEU A 91 9.94 3.03 -1.08
CA LEU A 91 9.88 1.59 -0.77
C LEU A 91 10.97 1.13 0.20
N PRO A 92 12.24 1.57 0.11
CA PRO A 92 13.25 1.25 1.11
C PRO A 92 12.88 1.68 2.54
N SER A 93 12.06 2.72 2.71
CA SER A 93 11.60 3.15 4.03
C SER A 93 10.73 2.10 4.72
N ARG A 94 10.04 1.20 3.99
CA ARG A 94 9.27 0.10 4.55
C ARG A 94 10.14 -0.80 5.44
N GLU A 95 11.29 -1.19 4.95
CA GLU A 95 12.26 -2.03 5.68
C GLU A 95 12.84 -1.25 6.88
N ASN A 96 13.29 0.00 6.65
CA ASN A 96 13.85 0.82 7.73
C ASN A 96 12.83 1.09 8.85
N ILE A 97 11.54 1.21 8.53
CA ILE A 97 10.46 1.33 9.52
C ILE A 97 10.37 0.06 10.34
N ALA A 98 10.35 -1.11 9.68
CA ALA A 98 10.31 -2.39 10.36
C ALA A 98 11.53 -2.56 11.28
N ASP A 99 12.73 -2.31 10.78
CA ASP A 99 13.98 -2.40 11.53
C ASP A 99 14.00 -1.45 12.74
N SER A 100 13.60 -0.18 12.55
CA SER A 100 13.63 0.81 13.63
C SER A 100 12.67 0.48 14.77
N ILE A 101 11.48 -0.02 14.46
CA ILE A 101 10.51 -0.45 15.46
C ILE A 101 11.02 -1.70 16.19
N GLU A 102 11.54 -2.67 15.47
CA GLU A 102 12.13 -3.87 16.07
C GLU A 102 13.25 -3.52 17.06
N LEU A 103 14.19 -2.65 16.66
CA LEU A 103 15.28 -2.18 17.52
C LEU A 103 14.75 -1.55 18.82
N MET A 104 13.74 -0.68 18.74
CA MET A 104 13.14 -0.05 19.91
C MET A 104 12.45 -1.06 20.82
N VAL A 105 11.66 -1.94 20.26
CA VAL A 105 10.91 -2.98 21.01
C VAL A 105 11.85 -3.95 21.69
N GLN A 106 12.88 -4.44 20.99
CA GLN A 106 13.80 -5.44 21.52
C GLN A 106 14.74 -4.85 22.57
N ALA A 107 15.29 -3.64 22.33
CA ALA A 107 16.22 -3.01 23.25
C ALA A 107 15.54 -2.58 24.57
N HIS A 108 14.33 -2.04 24.51
CA HIS A 108 13.62 -1.53 25.69
C HIS A 108 12.66 -2.54 26.32
N ARG A 109 12.52 -3.73 25.70
CA ARG A 109 11.74 -4.86 26.21
C ARG A 109 10.26 -4.55 26.44
N PHE A 110 9.63 -3.84 25.53
CA PHE A 110 8.20 -3.54 25.61
C PHE A 110 7.35 -4.83 25.66
N ASP A 111 6.26 -4.77 26.42
CA ASP A 111 5.29 -5.87 26.59
C ASP A 111 4.20 -5.84 25.53
N GLY A 112 3.97 -4.70 24.91
CA GLY A 112 3.03 -4.51 23.82
C GLY A 112 3.39 -3.32 22.95
N LEU A 113 2.76 -3.21 21.78
CA LEU A 113 3.06 -2.22 20.75
C LEU A 113 1.78 -1.65 20.13
N VAL A 114 1.68 -0.34 20.03
CA VAL A 114 0.69 0.32 19.17
C VAL A 114 1.41 1.04 18.05
N CYS A 115 1.10 0.68 16.81
CA CYS A 115 1.61 1.33 15.62
C CYS A 115 0.63 2.40 15.16
N VAL A 116 1.07 3.68 15.13
CA VAL A 116 0.25 4.82 14.70
C VAL A 116 0.84 5.38 13.42
N GLY A 117 0.19 5.12 12.30
CA GLY A 117 0.71 5.52 10.99
C GLY A 117 -0.35 5.51 9.90
N THR A 118 0.01 6.05 8.75
CA THR A 118 -0.78 5.95 7.52
C THR A 118 0.18 5.99 6.33
N CYS A 119 -0.32 6.22 5.12
CA CYS A 119 0.47 6.22 3.90
C CYS A 119 1.06 4.87 3.46
N ASP A 120 1.65 4.88 2.26
CA ASP A 120 1.80 3.71 1.39
C ASP A 120 2.77 2.65 1.93
N LYS A 121 3.87 3.06 2.55
CA LYS A 121 4.96 2.15 2.99
C LYS A 121 5.04 2.04 4.50
N ILE A 122 4.41 2.99 5.23
CA ILE A 122 4.47 3.06 6.68
C ILE A 122 3.65 1.93 7.30
N VAL A 123 2.40 1.77 6.89
CA VAL A 123 1.51 0.70 7.40
C VAL A 123 2.09 -0.69 7.12
N PRO A 124 2.55 -1.04 5.89
CA PRO A 124 3.22 -2.32 5.66
C PRO A 124 4.47 -2.52 6.51
N GLY A 125 5.33 -1.49 6.65
CA GLY A 125 6.52 -1.58 7.50
C GLY A 125 6.18 -1.82 8.97
N MET A 126 5.12 -1.19 9.48
CA MET A 126 4.61 -1.42 10.83
C MET A 126 4.04 -2.83 11.03
N LEU A 127 3.35 -3.38 10.02
CA LEU A 127 2.88 -4.78 10.06
C LEU A 127 4.05 -5.78 10.08
N MET A 128 5.09 -5.55 9.25
CA MET A 128 6.31 -6.35 9.25
C MET A 128 7.00 -6.30 10.62
N ALA A 129 7.13 -5.11 11.22
CA ALA A 129 7.68 -4.95 12.56
C ALA A 129 6.87 -5.70 13.62
N ALA A 130 5.54 -5.61 13.56
CA ALA A 130 4.66 -6.30 14.51
C ALA A 130 4.88 -7.82 14.46
N VAL A 131 4.99 -8.40 13.25
CA VAL A 131 5.29 -9.83 13.05
C VAL A 131 6.68 -10.20 13.59
N ARG A 132 7.72 -9.43 13.28
CA ARG A 132 9.10 -9.67 13.75
C ARG A 132 9.21 -9.63 15.27
N CYS A 133 8.52 -8.69 15.90
CA CYS A 133 8.55 -8.55 17.36
C CYS A 133 7.73 -9.61 18.07
N ASP A 134 6.66 -10.05 17.48
CA ASP A 134 5.67 -11.02 17.98
C ASP A 134 5.26 -10.79 19.46
N ILE A 135 5.01 -9.54 19.79
CA ILE A 135 4.41 -9.12 21.07
C ILE A 135 3.01 -8.57 20.78
N PRO A 136 2.08 -8.53 21.75
CA PRO A 136 0.77 -7.93 21.57
C PRO A 136 0.86 -6.60 20.81
N ALA A 137 0.29 -6.55 19.62
CA ALA A 137 0.41 -5.38 18.75
C ALA A 137 -0.90 -5.05 18.04
N ILE A 138 -1.18 -3.75 17.90
CA ILE A 138 -2.36 -3.23 17.20
C ILE A 138 -1.97 -2.04 16.32
N VAL A 139 -2.59 -1.91 15.16
CA VAL A 139 -2.35 -0.81 14.22
C VAL A 139 -3.51 0.17 14.26
N VAL A 140 -3.18 1.45 14.42
CA VAL A 140 -4.12 2.58 14.33
C VAL A 140 -3.77 3.38 13.09
N THR A 141 -4.59 3.26 12.04
CA THR A 141 -4.38 4.02 10.81
C THR A 141 -4.90 5.45 10.96
N GLY A 142 -4.20 6.42 10.36
CA GLY A 142 -4.55 7.85 10.48
C GLY A 142 -5.89 8.24 9.87
N GLY A 143 -6.40 7.44 8.93
CA GLY A 143 -7.66 7.67 8.23
C GLY A 143 -7.52 8.52 6.96
N PRO A 144 -8.50 8.43 6.05
CA PRO A 144 -8.54 9.17 4.79
C PRO A 144 -8.84 10.66 5.01
N MET A 145 -8.27 11.50 4.12
CA MET A 145 -8.62 12.91 3.98
C MET A 145 -10.03 13.05 3.40
N LEU A 146 -10.73 14.12 3.76
CA LEU A 146 -11.97 14.48 3.08
C LEU A 146 -11.69 14.85 1.62
N PRO A 147 -12.63 14.61 0.68
CA PRO A 147 -12.50 15.11 -0.68
C PRO A 147 -12.43 16.64 -0.70
N GLY A 148 -11.63 17.18 -1.65
CA GLY A 148 -11.67 18.60 -1.98
C GLY A 148 -12.96 18.94 -2.73
N SER A 149 -13.22 20.23 -2.98
CA SER A 149 -14.40 20.65 -3.75
C SER A 149 -14.12 21.92 -4.54
N LEU A 150 -14.52 21.91 -5.81
CA LEU A 150 -14.49 23.09 -6.66
C LEU A 150 -15.71 23.06 -7.60
N GLY A 151 -16.49 24.14 -7.60
CA GLY A 151 -17.68 24.22 -8.44
C GLY A 151 -18.73 23.13 -8.15
N GLY A 152 -18.84 22.67 -6.89
CA GLY A 152 -19.79 21.63 -6.47
C GLY A 152 -19.37 20.20 -6.85
N LYS A 153 -18.16 19.99 -7.37
CA LYS A 153 -17.60 18.68 -7.67
C LYS A 153 -16.57 18.27 -6.61
N ASP A 154 -16.63 17.03 -6.18
CA ASP A 154 -15.59 16.45 -5.33
C ASP A 154 -14.29 16.31 -6.12
N LEU A 155 -13.17 16.66 -5.47
CA LEU A 155 -11.83 16.63 -6.02
C LEU A 155 -10.92 15.70 -5.23
N SER A 156 -9.93 15.19 -5.92
CA SER A 156 -8.85 14.38 -5.37
C SER A 156 -7.49 14.82 -5.93
N LEU A 157 -6.41 14.28 -5.38
CA LEU A 157 -5.06 14.51 -5.91
C LEU A 157 -4.91 14.08 -7.38
N ILE A 158 -5.66 13.06 -7.83
CA ILE A 158 -5.61 12.57 -9.22
C ILE A 158 -6.07 13.64 -10.19
N ASP A 159 -7.08 14.45 -9.83
CA ASP A 159 -7.57 15.54 -10.68
C ASP A 159 -6.45 16.57 -10.96
N VAL A 160 -5.57 16.81 -9.98
CA VAL A 160 -4.40 17.70 -10.15
C VAL A 160 -3.36 17.06 -11.07
N PHE A 161 -3.06 15.76 -10.90
CA PHE A 161 -2.14 15.04 -11.79
C PHE A 161 -2.63 15.01 -13.24
N GLU A 162 -3.92 14.79 -13.46
CA GLU A 162 -4.52 14.83 -14.81
C GLU A 162 -4.51 16.25 -15.41
N ALA A 163 -4.67 17.28 -14.56
CA ALA A 163 -4.64 18.68 -14.97
C ALA A 163 -3.30 19.10 -15.59
N VAL A 164 -2.16 18.51 -15.15
CA VAL A 164 -0.85 18.74 -15.77
C VAL A 164 -0.87 18.39 -17.27
N GLY A 165 -1.48 17.25 -17.62
CA GLY A 165 -1.66 16.88 -19.04
C GLY A 165 -2.58 17.83 -19.80
N ARG A 166 -3.64 18.37 -19.15
CA ARG A 166 -4.57 19.32 -19.75
C ARG A 166 -3.91 20.68 -20.01
N VAL A 167 -3.05 21.15 -19.11
CA VAL A 167 -2.24 22.35 -19.33
C VAL A 167 -1.29 22.14 -20.51
N ALA A 168 -0.59 21.00 -20.54
CA ALA A 168 0.30 20.64 -21.66
C ALA A 168 -0.46 20.48 -23.00
N ALA A 169 -1.74 20.14 -22.96
CA ALA A 169 -2.62 20.07 -24.12
C ALA A 169 -3.18 21.45 -24.54
N GLY A 170 -3.00 22.50 -23.72
CA GLY A 170 -3.60 23.82 -23.96
C GLY A 170 -5.12 23.90 -23.72
N THR A 171 -5.68 22.94 -22.97
CA THR A 171 -7.11 22.85 -22.65
C THR A 171 -7.45 23.31 -21.22
N MET A 172 -6.46 23.77 -20.48
CA MET A 172 -6.54 24.36 -19.15
C MET A 172 -5.45 25.43 -19.02
N ASP A 173 -5.78 26.56 -18.42
CA ASP A 173 -4.79 27.60 -18.12
C ASP A 173 -4.16 27.42 -16.72
N GLU A 174 -3.10 28.20 -16.43
CA GLU A 174 -2.39 28.13 -15.14
C GLU A 174 -3.24 28.64 -13.96
N GLY A 175 -4.19 29.55 -14.19
CA GLY A 175 -5.10 30.04 -13.16
C GLY A 175 -6.12 28.99 -12.76
N GLU A 176 -6.66 28.26 -13.73
CA GLU A 176 -7.53 27.10 -13.49
C GLU A 176 -6.79 25.99 -12.74
N LEU A 177 -5.52 25.72 -13.13
CA LEU A 177 -4.68 24.75 -12.43
C LEU A 177 -4.45 25.16 -10.98
N HIS A 178 -4.10 26.43 -10.73
CA HIS A 178 -3.88 26.93 -9.38
C HIS A 178 -5.14 26.87 -8.51
N ALA A 179 -6.30 27.16 -9.05
CA ALA A 179 -7.58 27.01 -8.34
C ALA A 179 -7.83 25.54 -7.95
N LEU A 180 -7.48 24.59 -8.83
CA LEU A 180 -7.58 23.16 -8.58
C LEU A 180 -6.61 22.70 -7.50
N GLU A 181 -5.35 23.16 -7.52
CA GLU A 181 -4.35 22.89 -6.47
C GLU A 181 -4.87 23.29 -5.09
N CYS A 182 -5.37 24.52 -4.96
CA CYS A 182 -5.85 25.05 -3.69
C CYS A 182 -7.07 24.30 -3.14
N ALA A 183 -7.93 23.76 -4.02
CA ALA A 183 -9.19 23.15 -3.65
C ALA A 183 -9.13 21.64 -3.42
N SER A 184 -8.09 20.95 -3.94
CA SER A 184 -8.08 19.46 -4.03
C SER A 184 -7.76 18.76 -2.71
N MET A 185 -6.94 19.36 -1.84
CA MET A 185 -6.42 18.74 -0.62
C MET A 185 -6.78 19.56 0.62
N PRO A 186 -8.01 19.40 1.18
CA PRO A 186 -8.58 20.35 2.14
C PRO A 186 -8.07 20.17 3.59
N GLY A 187 -7.22 19.19 3.88
CA GLY A 187 -6.77 18.98 5.27
C GLY A 187 -5.82 17.81 5.46
N CYS A 188 -5.83 17.23 6.66
CA CYS A 188 -5.00 16.08 6.99
C CYS A 188 -5.68 14.75 6.63
N GLY A 189 -4.88 13.71 6.50
CA GLY A 189 -5.31 12.34 6.19
C GLY A 189 -4.54 11.74 5.01
N SER A 190 -4.73 10.45 4.77
CA SER A 190 -4.29 9.79 3.54
C SER A 190 -5.12 10.27 2.33
N CYS A 191 -4.76 9.85 1.12
CA CYS A 191 -5.48 10.23 -0.10
C CYS A 191 -6.99 9.95 0.00
N GLN A 192 -7.79 10.71 -0.76
CA GLN A 192 -9.27 10.63 -0.72
C GLN A 192 -9.84 9.37 -1.36
N GLY A 193 -9.13 8.79 -2.35
CA GLY A 193 -9.54 7.58 -3.07
C GLY A 193 -8.95 6.30 -2.49
N LEU A 194 -9.35 5.16 -3.06
CA LEU A 194 -8.81 3.85 -2.72
C LEU A 194 -7.48 3.62 -3.45
N TYR A 195 -6.46 4.39 -3.02
CA TYR A 195 -5.07 4.25 -3.45
C TYR A 195 -4.32 3.38 -2.45
N THR A 196 -2.99 3.26 -2.56
CA THR A 196 -2.22 2.31 -1.75
C THR A 196 -2.40 2.51 -0.25
N ALA A 197 -2.33 3.76 0.25
CA ALA A 197 -2.48 4.06 1.67
C ALA A 197 -3.80 3.53 2.25
N ASN A 198 -4.91 3.83 1.59
CA ASN A 198 -6.24 3.39 2.03
C ASN A 198 -6.46 1.89 1.79
N THR A 199 -5.93 1.32 0.71
CA THR A 199 -5.97 -0.13 0.49
C THR A 199 -5.25 -0.85 1.62
N MET A 200 -4.04 -0.41 2.00
CA MET A 200 -3.32 -1.03 3.11
C MET A 200 -4.00 -0.85 4.46
N ALA A 201 -4.70 0.28 4.69
CA ALA A 201 -5.52 0.46 5.87
C ALA A 201 -6.67 -0.58 5.90
N CYS A 202 -7.39 -0.74 4.80
CA CYS A 202 -8.48 -1.72 4.65
C CYS A 202 -7.98 -3.16 4.80
N VAL A 203 -6.84 -3.47 4.21
CA VAL A 203 -6.16 -4.77 4.33
C VAL A 203 -5.74 -5.04 5.78
N THR A 204 -5.19 -4.06 6.48
CA THR A 204 -4.81 -4.19 7.90
C THR A 204 -6.00 -4.54 8.80
N GLU A 205 -7.14 -3.91 8.54
CA GLU A 205 -8.39 -4.24 9.23
C GLU A 205 -8.88 -5.66 8.88
N SER A 206 -8.79 -6.04 7.61
CA SER A 206 -9.19 -7.36 7.12
C SER A 206 -8.26 -8.49 7.55
N LEU A 207 -6.97 -8.19 7.79
CA LEU A 207 -6.01 -9.09 8.44
C LEU A 207 -6.33 -9.32 9.93
N GLY A 208 -7.18 -8.47 10.51
CA GLY A 208 -7.49 -8.50 11.94
C GLY A 208 -6.51 -7.72 12.81
N MET A 209 -5.62 -6.89 12.25
CA MET A 209 -4.59 -6.14 12.99
C MET A 209 -5.01 -4.73 13.43
N SER A 210 -6.22 -4.29 13.08
CA SER A 210 -6.86 -3.05 13.55
C SER A 210 -8.23 -3.35 14.14
N LEU A 211 -8.73 -2.48 15.00
CA LEU A 211 -10.13 -2.55 15.44
C LEU A 211 -11.08 -2.35 14.25
N ALA A 212 -12.22 -3.04 14.29
CA ALA A 212 -13.23 -2.96 13.24
C ALA A 212 -13.71 -1.52 13.00
N GLY A 213 -13.71 -1.07 11.75
CA GLY A 213 -14.05 0.28 11.31
C GLY A 213 -12.88 1.27 11.30
N CYS A 214 -11.71 0.90 11.82
CA CYS A 214 -10.55 1.80 11.89
C CYS A 214 -10.13 2.35 10.52
N ALA A 215 -10.13 1.52 9.48
CA ALA A 215 -9.55 1.87 8.19
C ALA A 215 -10.22 3.07 7.51
N THR A 216 -11.54 3.15 7.58
CA THR A 216 -12.33 4.09 6.74
C THR A 216 -12.77 5.36 7.46
N ILE A 217 -12.67 5.42 8.79
CA ILE A 217 -13.03 6.64 9.55
C ILE A 217 -12.14 7.79 9.07
N PRO A 218 -12.71 8.93 8.62
CA PRO A 218 -11.93 10.09 8.18
C PRO A 218 -10.97 10.60 9.26
N ALA A 219 -9.82 11.13 8.84
CA ALA A 219 -8.79 11.65 9.74
C ALA A 219 -9.28 12.70 10.74
N VAL A 220 -10.23 13.52 10.32
CA VAL A 220 -10.79 14.64 11.11
C VAL A 220 -12.05 14.26 11.90
N ASP A 221 -12.53 13.01 11.78
CA ASP A 221 -13.73 12.55 12.49
C ASP A 221 -13.40 12.21 13.95
N ALA A 222 -14.28 12.62 14.87
CA ALA A 222 -14.15 12.27 16.30
C ALA A 222 -14.15 10.75 16.56
N GLY A 223 -14.74 9.94 15.68
CA GLY A 223 -14.66 8.49 15.69
C GLY A 223 -13.22 7.99 15.60
N LYS A 224 -12.34 8.69 14.86
CA LYS A 224 -10.91 8.36 14.76
C LYS A 224 -10.21 8.53 16.12
N LEU A 225 -10.54 9.55 16.89
CA LEU A 225 -10.01 9.76 18.23
C LEU A 225 -10.51 8.68 19.21
N ARG A 226 -11.79 8.28 19.09
CA ARG A 226 -12.37 7.21 19.93
C ARG A 226 -11.70 5.86 19.66
N ILE A 227 -11.54 5.48 18.40
CA ILE A 227 -10.95 4.18 18.06
C ILE A 227 -9.45 4.13 18.41
N ALA A 228 -8.73 5.26 18.34
CA ALA A 228 -7.36 5.36 18.81
C ALA A 228 -7.25 5.07 20.33
N ARG A 229 -8.12 5.68 21.15
CA ARG A 229 -8.19 5.39 22.59
C ARG A 229 -8.53 3.92 22.86
N GLN A 230 -9.56 3.38 22.21
CA GLN A 230 -9.95 1.97 22.34
C GLN A 230 -8.81 1.01 21.94
N SER A 231 -8.00 1.37 20.95
CA SER A 231 -6.81 0.59 20.56
C SER A 231 -5.75 0.57 21.66
N GLY A 232 -5.57 1.69 22.37
CA GLY A 232 -4.71 1.76 23.55
C GLY A 232 -5.21 0.91 24.72
N GLU A 233 -6.52 0.88 24.95
CA GLU A 233 -7.14 0.01 25.96
C GLU A 233 -6.99 -1.47 25.55
N ARG A 234 -7.20 -1.77 24.27
CA ARG A 234 -7.17 -3.13 23.74
C ARG A 234 -5.79 -3.78 23.79
N VAL A 235 -4.72 -3.08 23.49
CA VAL A 235 -3.36 -3.65 23.51
C VAL A 235 -2.96 -4.13 24.90
N VAL A 236 -3.39 -3.42 25.96
CA VAL A 236 -3.16 -3.85 27.35
C VAL A 236 -3.96 -5.10 27.70
N ALA A 237 -5.18 -5.23 27.17
CA ALA A 237 -5.97 -6.46 27.33
C ALA A 237 -5.32 -7.63 26.57
N MET A 238 -4.84 -7.40 25.35
CA MET A 238 -4.13 -8.42 24.54
C MET A 238 -2.87 -8.94 25.24
N GLU A 239 -2.15 -8.09 25.98
CA GLU A 239 -0.99 -8.53 26.78
C GLU A 239 -1.40 -9.59 27.82
N ARG A 240 -2.51 -9.36 28.52
CA ARG A 240 -3.05 -10.33 29.49
C ARG A 240 -3.59 -11.59 28.82
N GLU A 241 -4.20 -11.45 27.66
CA GLU A 241 -4.75 -12.56 26.86
C GLU A 241 -3.66 -13.30 26.07
N ARG A 242 -2.45 -12.74 25.98
CA ARG A 242 -1.32 -13.25 25.19
C ARG A 242 -1.63 -13.37 23.69
N ILE A 243 -2.39 -12.42 23.16
CA ILE A 243 -2.70 -12.34 21.73
C ILE A 243 -1.56 -11.59 21.05
N THR A 244 -0.87 -12.25 20.13
CA THR A 244 0.27 -11.70 19.38
C THR A 244 0.00 -11.67 17.87
N PRO A 245 0.75 -10.89 17.08
CA PRO A 245 0.58 -10.83 15.63
C PRO A 245 0.65 -12.19 14.94
N MET A 246 1.54 -13.08 15.36
CA MET A 246 1.65 -14.42 14.77
C MET A 246 0.45 -15.32 15.08
N SER A 247 -0.32 -15.03 16.12
CA SER A 247 -1.60 -15.70 16.37
C SER A 247 -2.75 -15.18 15.50
N ILE A 248 -2.60 -14.00 14.88
CA ILE A 248 -3.62 -13.33 14.06
C ILE A 248 -3.29 -13.44 12.58
N ILE A 249 -2.02 -13.17 12.20
CA ILE A 249 -1.55 -13.23 10.81
C ILE A 249 -1.26 -14.69 10.46
N THR A 250 -2.29 -15.34 9.94
CA THR A 250 -2.29 -16.74 9.50
C THR A 250 -2.49 -16.82 7.99
N GLY A 251 -2.39 -18.00 7.41
CA GLY A 251 -2.73 -18.22 6.00
C GLY A 251 -4.17 -17.78 5.67
N GLU A 252 -5.12 -18.03 6.59
CA GLU A 252 -6.53 -17.66 6.50
C GLU A 252 -6.70 -16.14 6.47
N SER A 253 -6.05 -15.42 7.40
CA SER A 253 -6.14 -13.97 7.46
C SER A 253 -5.52 -13.29 6.23
N ILE A 254 -4.40 -13.81 5.71
CA ILE A 254 -3.80 -13.32 4.46
C ILE A 254 -4.73 -13.57 3.27
N ARG A 255 -5.33 -14.76 3.15
CA ARG A 255 -6.30 -15.04 2.08
C ARG A 255 -7.55 -14.18 2.19
N ASN A 256 -8.04 -13.90 3.40
CA ASN A 256 -9.14 -12.96 3.61
C ASN A 256 -8.78 -11.52 3.21
N ALA A 257 -7.58 -11.07 3.55
CA ALA A 257 -7.08 -9.77 3.13
C ALA A 257 -7.01 -9.65 1.59
N ILE A 258 -6.54 -10.70 0.91
CA ILE A 258 -6.54 -10.77 -0.57
C ILE A 258 -7.98 -10.71 -1.11
N ARG A 259 -8.92 -11.46 -0.52
CA ARG A 259 -10.34 -11.44 -0.93
C ARG A 259 -10.95 -10.04 -0.80
N VAL A 260 -10.68 -9.36 0.30
CA VAL A 260 -11.17 -7.99 0.50
C VAL A 260 -10.52 -7.02 -0.48
N ASP A 261 -9.21 -7.11 -0.72
CA ASP A 261 -8.51 -6.29 -1.71
C ASP A 261 -9.07 -6.49 -3.13
N MET A 262 -9.35 -7.74 -3.52
CA MET A 262 -10.00 -8.08 -4.80
C MET A 262 -11.42 -7.50 -4.90
N ALA A 263 -12.20 -7.58 -3.83
CA ALA A 263 -13.57 -7.06 -3.78
C ALA A 263 -13.63 -5.53 -3.82
N LEU A 264 -12.64 -4.88 -3.23
CA LEU A 264 -12.48 -3.42 -3.23
C LEU A 264 -11.97 -2.88 -4.57
N GLY A 265 -11.25 -3.68 -5.36
CA GLY A 265 -10.47 -3.20 -6.50
C GLY A 265 -9.33 -2.30 -6.05
N GLY A 266 -8.54 -2.78 -5.08
CA GLY A 266 -7.50 -2.01 -4.41
C GLY A 266 -6.26 -1.71 -5.25
N SER A 267 -5.12 -1.50 -4.59
CA SER A 267 -3.86 -1.12 -5.24
C SER A 267 -3.02 -2.36 -5.61
N THR A 268 -2.36 -2.32 -6.77
CA THR A 268 -1.36 -3.35 -7.15
C THR A 268 -0.20 -3.44 -6.15
N ASN A 269 0.11 -2.36 -5.43
CA ASN A 269 1.13 -2.35 -4.37
C ASN A 269 0.79 -3.30 -3.21
N THR A 270 -0.49 -3.59 -2.98
CA THR A 270 -0.93 -4.52 -1.93
C THR A 270 -0.38 -5.92 -2.16
N ILE A 271 -0.30 -6.36 -3.43
CA ILE A 271 0.33 -7.65 -3.77
C ILE A 271 1.77 -7.69 -3.27
N LEU A 272 2.55 -6.63 -3.56
CA LEU A 272 3.94 -6.51 -3.09
C LEU A 272 4.04 -6.54 -1.56
N HIS A 273 3.14 -5.85 -0.87
CA HIS A 273 3.18 -5.73 0.59
C HIS A 273 2.68 -6.98 1.31
N LEU A 274 1.65 -7.67 0.78
CA LEU A 274 1.20 -8.95 1.34
C LEU A 274 2.23 -10.06 1.12
N MET A 275 2.92 -10.08 -0.04
CA MET A 275 4.06 -10.98 -0.27
C MET A 275 5.17 -10.73 0.77
N ALA A 276 5.52 -9.47 1.04
CA ALA A 276 6.52 -9.13 2.03
C ALA A 276 6.10 -9.54 3.45
N LEU A 277 4.84 -9.28 3.83
CA LEU A 277 4.30 -9.68 5.12
C LEU A 277 4.28 -11.21 5.30
N ALA A 278 3.92 -11.94 4.24
CA ALA A 278 3.94 -13.40 4.26
C ALA A 278 5.37 -13.95 4.45
N VAL A 279 6.38 -13.33 3.82
CA VAL A 279 7.79 -13.68 4.04
C VAL A 279 8.18 -13.47 5.50
N GLU A 280 7.83 -12.34 6.11
CA GLU A 280 8.10 -12.06 7.52
C GLU A 280 7.41 -13.06 8.47
N ALA A 281 6.18 -13.44 8.14
CA ALA A 281 5.41 -14.40 8.93
C ALA A 281 5.77 -15.86 8.65
N GLY A 282 6.67 -16.14 7.70
CA GLY A 282 7.01 -17.52 7.30
C GLY A 282 5.83 -18.26 6.64
N ILE A 283 4.86 -17.54 6.07
CA ILE A 283 3.66 -18.09 5.43
C ILE A 283 3.90 -18.25 3.93
N PRO A 284 3.75 -19.45 3.36
CA PRO A 284 3.84 -19.62 1.91
C PRO A 284 2.77 -18.81 1.18
N LEU A 285 3.19 -17.93 0.29
CA LEU A 285 2.32 -17.15 -0.57
C LEU A 285 2.99 -16.95 -1.94
N ASP A 286 2.23 -17.13 -3.00
CA ASP A 286 2.65 -16.91 -4.38
C ASP A 286 1.67 -16.02 -5.15
N LEU A 287 2.10 -15.56 -6.33
CA LEU A 287 1.27 -14.72 -7.19
C LEU A 287 0.05 -15.47 -7.76
N ASP A 288 0.11 -16.78 -7.88
CA ASP A 288 -1.00 -17.59 -8.43
C ASP A 288 -2.16 -17.66 -7.44
N THR A 289 -1.88 -17.58 -6.13
CA THR A 289 -2.90 -17.45 -5.07
C THR A 289 -3.76 -16.19 -5.27
N PHE A 290 -3.18 -15.06 -5.67
CA PHE A 290 -3.96 -13.84 -5.98
C PHE A 290 -4.89 -14.06 -7.18
N ASN A 291 -4.44 -14.75 -8.21
CA ASN A 291 -5.28 -15.06 -9.37
C ASN A 291 -6.39 -16.06 -9.07
N ALA A 292 -6.13 -17.05 -8.21
CA ALA A 292 -7.12 -18.03 -7.79
C ALA A 292 -8.25 -17.34 -7.00
N LEU A 293 -7.89 -16.66 -5.92
CA LEU A 293 -8.85 -15.92 -5.09
C LEU A 293 -9.57 -14.82 -5.87
N GLY A 294 -8.86 -14.07 -6.73
CA GLY A 294 -9.46 -13.06 -7.59
C GLY A 294 -10.46 -13.61 -8.61
N GLY A 295 -10.36 -14.89 -8.96
CA GLY A 295 -11.37 -15.59 -9.79
C GLY A 295 -12.66 -15.92 -9.04
N GLU A 296 -12.58 -16.09 -7.72
CA GLU A 296 -13.71 -16.45 -6.85
C GLU A 296 -14.45 -15.22 -6.30
N ILE A 297 -13.75 -14.11 -6.15
CA ILE A 297 -14.25 -12.89 -5.50
C ILE A 297 -14.65 -11.85 -6.55
N PRO A 298 -15.92 -11.43 -6.61
CA PRO A 298 -16.33 -10.35 -7.50
C PRO A 298 -15.84 -8.97 -6.98
N HIS A 299 -15.58 -8.04 -7.91
CA HIS A 299 -15.35 -6.63 -7.59
C HIS A 299 -16.69 -5.95 -7.27
N ILE A 300 -16.86 -5.48 -6.04
CA ILE A 300 -18.15 -4.99 -5.52
C ILE A 300 -18.11 -3.54 -5.01
N CYS A 301 -16.95 -2.88 -4.96
CA CYS A 301 -16.84 -1.51 -4.44
C CYS A 301 -16.46 -0.53 -5.53
N ASP A 302 -17.34 0.45 -5.80
CA ASP A 302 -17.19 1.42 -6.90
C ASP A 302 -16.34 2.64 -6.50
N MET A 303 -15.05 2.39 -6.26
CA MET A 303 -14.14 3.34 -5.63
C MET A 303 -13.19 4.03 -6.62
N GLN A 304 -12.85 5.30 -6.36
CA GLN A 304 -11.78 6.00 -7.08
C GLN A 304 -10.44 5.22 -6.97
N PRO A 305 -9.66 5.11 -8.07
CA PRO A 305 -9.80 5.78 -9.36
C PRO A 305 -10.65 5.02 -10.37
N ALA A 306 -11.06 3.77 -10.10
CA ALA A 306 -11.85 2.95 -11.02
C ALA A 306 -13.30 3.48 -11.14
N GLY A 307 -13.91 3.83 -10.02
CA GLY A 307 -15.23 4.40 -9.90
C GLY A 307 -15.23 5.85 -9.40
N PRO A 308 -16.40 6.44 -9.12
CA PRO A 308 -16.54 7.84 -8.74
C PRO A 308 -16.40 8.10 -7.23
N HIS A 309 -16.49 7.07 -6.38
CA HIS A 309 -16.68 7.25 -4.95
C HIS A 309 -15.36 7.38 -4.18
N SER A 310 -15.31 8.31 -3.21
CA SER A 310 -14.20 8.51 -2.29
C SER A 310 -14.28 7.57 -1.09
N MET A 311 -13.21 7.51 -0.28
CA MET A 311 -13.18 6.76 0.98
C MET A 311 -14.22 7.25 1.99
N LEU A 312 -14.58 8.53 1.96
CA LEU A 312 -15.68 9.07 2.76
C LEU A 312 -17.01 8.39 2.41
N ALA A 313 -17.27 8.18 1.13
CA ALA A 313 -18.45 7.47 0.67
C ALA A 313 -18.46 6.01 1.15
N LEU A 314 -17.33 5.30 1.06
CA LEU A 314 -17.19 3.94 1.59
C LEU A 314 -17.44 3.90 3.10
N HIS A 315 -16.89 4.86 3.87
CA HIS A 315 -17.13 4.97 5.30
C HIS A 315 -18.63 5.10 5.62
N ARG A 316 -19.32 6.02 4.92
CA ARG A 316 -20.76 6.23 5.07
C ARG A 316 -21.59 5.03 4.65
N ALA A 317 -21.10 4.24 3.70
CA ALA A 317 -21.75 2.99 3.27
C ALA A 317 -21.58 1.84 4.27
N GLY A 318 -20.78 2.03 5.33
CA GLY A 318 -20.58 1.07 6.42
C GLY A 318 -19.13 0.55 6.56
N GLY A 319 -18.21 1.05 5.73
CA GLY A 319 -16.77 0.75 5.82
C GLY A 319 -16.43 -0.71 5.58
N ILE A 320 -15.27 -1.13 6.09
CA ILE A 320 -14.79 -2.52 5.91
C ILE A 320 -15.71 -3.55 6.57
N PRO A 321 -16.30 -3.35 7.75
CA PRO A 321 -17.28 -4.30 8.29
C PRO A 321 -18.44 -4.59 7.34
N ALA A 322 -18.92 -3.57 6.60
CA ALA A 322 -19.97 -3.74 5.60
C ALA A 322 -19.48 -4.52 4.35
N VAL A 323 -18.24 -4.30 3.91
CA VAL A 323 -17.62 -5.11 2.83
C VAL A 323 -17.50 -6.56 3.27
N LEU A 324 -16.98 -6.80 4.48
CA LEU A 324 -16.87 -8.15 5.07
C LEU A 324 -18.25 -8.83 5.16
N SER A 325 -19.32 -8.10 5.48
CA SER A 325 -20.67 -8.66 5.53
C SER A 325 -21.16 -9.18 4.17
N ARG A 326 -20.76 -8.53 3.06
CA ARG A 326 -21.05 -9.02 1.70
C ARG A 326 -20.26 -10.29 1.37
N LEU A 327 -19.06 -10.42 1.92
CA LEU A 327 -18.14 -11.53 1.65
C LEU A 327 -18.23 -12.66 2.68
N LYS A 328 -19.11 -12.57 3.69
CA LYS A 328 -19.13 -13.44 4.87
C LYS A 328 -18.99 -14.92 4.56
N ASP A 329 -19.71 -15.41 3.56
CA ASP A 329 -19.71 -16.83 3.20
C ASP A 329 -18.47 -17.26 2.39
N LEU A 330 -17.69 -16.29 1.90
CA LEU A 330 -16.44 -16.49 1.16
C LEU A 330 -15.20 -16.30 2.05
N LEU A 331 -15.39 -15.80 3.29
CA LEU A 331 -14.29 -15.61 4.24
C LEU A 331 -13.99 -16.91 4.98
N GLU A 332 -12.71 -17.13 5.25
CA GLU A 332 -12.24 -18.11 6.21
C GLU A 332 -12.30 -17.51 7.63
N ASP A 333 -12.55 -18.33 8.63
CA ASP A 333 -12.52 -17.83 10.00
C ASP A 333 -11.07 -17.55 10.42
N ALA A 334 -10.86 -16.39 11.04
CA ALA A 334 -9.54 -15.95 11.48
C ALA A 334 -9.68 -15.05 12.72
N PRO A 335 -8.76 -15.13 13.68
CA PRO A 335 -8.77 -14.27 14.86
C PRO A 335 -8.47 -12.81 14.52
N THR A 336 -8.85 -11.89 15.39
CA THR A 336 -8.56 -10.45 15.25
C THR A 336 -8.14 -9.83 16.59
N VAL A 337 -7.46 -8.70 16.54
CA VAL A 337 -7.15 -7.88 17.72
C VAL A 337 -8.42 -7.43 18.44
N SER A 338 -9.56 -7.37 17.77
CA SER A 338 -10.84 -6.93 18.35
C SER A 338 -11.42 -7.95 19.37
N GLY A 339 -10.94 -9.20 19.34
CA GLY A 339 -11.49 -10.32 20.11
C GLY A 339 -12.40 -11.20 19.27
N PRO A 340 -13.54 -10.71 18.74
CA PRO A 340 -14.35 -11.46 17.79
C PRO A 340 -13.56 -11.87 16.54
N GLY A 341 -13.84 -13.07 15.98
CA GLY A 341 -13.29 -13.53 14.72
C GLY A 341 -13.78 -12.71 13.52
N ILE A 342 -13.06 -12.78 12.40
CA ILE A 342 -13.39 -11.97 11.20
C ILE A 342 -14.79 -12.25 10.65
N ARG A 343 -15.28 -13.50 10.72
CA ARG A 343 -16.64 -13.85 10.29
C ARG A 343 -17.73 -13.35 11.24
N GLU A 344 -17.41 -13.20 12.52
CA GLU A 344 -18.30 -12.59 13.50
C GLU A 344 -18.42 -11.09 13.23
N ILE A 345 -17.30 -10.39 12.99
CA ILE A 345 -17.28 -8.98 12.58
C ILE A 345 -18.09 -8.80 11.29
N ALA A 346 -17.92 -9.69 10.30
CA ALA A 346 -18.71 -9.69 9.08
C ALA A 346 -20.22 -9.83 9.35
N GLY A 347 -20.61 -10.62 10.36
CA GLY A 347 -22.01 -10.76 10.79
C GLY A 347 -22.62 -9.49 11.38
N MET A 348 -21.81 -8.64 11.99
CA MET A 348 -22.22 -7.35 12.57
C MET A 348 -22.29 -6.21 11.53
N GLY A 349 -21.54 -6.34 10.43
CA GLY A 349 -21.47 -5.33 9.38
C GLY A 349 -22.83 -5.04 8.72
N ARG A 350 -23.09 -3.78 8.39
CA ARG A 350 -24.32 -3.33 7.72
C ARG A 350 -23.96 -2.43 6.54
N VAL A 351 -24.51 -2.75 5.38
CA VAL A 351 -24.37 -1.93 4.16
C VAL A 351 -25.51 -0.92 4.14
N SER A 352 -25.19 0.36 4.22
CA SER A 352 -26.16 1.46 4.15
C SER A 352 -26.37 2.01 2.74
N ASP A 353 -25.44 1.80 1.81
CA ASP A 353 -25.58 2.19 0.41
C ASP A 353 -25.04 1.11 -0.54
N SER A 354 -25.96 0.43 -1.24
CA SER A 354 -25.61 -0.64 -2.19
C SER A 354 -25.14 -0.11 -3.57
N ARG A 355 -25.13 1.18 -3.80
CA ARG A 355 -24.52 1.80 -5.00
C ARG A 355 -23.02 1.91 -4.85
N ILE A 356 -22.52 1.93 -3.61
CA ILE A 356 -21.10 2.01 -3.27
C ILE A 356 -20.56 0.59 -2.99
N ILE A 357 -21.28 -0.21 -2.18
CA ILE A 357 -20.93 -1.60 -1.86
C ILE A 357 -21.99 -2.50 -2.47
N HIS A 358 -21.75 -2.95 -3.67
CA HIS A 358 -22.66 -3.79 -4.46
C HIS A 358 -22.89 -5.16 -3.79
N THR A 359 -23.92 -5.87 -4.24
CA THR A 359 -24.13 -7.26 -3.83
C THR A 359 -23.26 -8.19 -4.66
N ILE A 360 -22.90 -9.36 -4.11
CA ILE A 360 -22.18 -10.43 -4.85
C ILE A 360 -22.98 -10.87 -6.10
N LYS A 361 -24.30 -10.86 -6.02
CA LYS A 361 -25.19 -11.25 -7.16
C LYS A 361 -25.26 -10.20 -8.27
N LYS A 362 -24.93 -8.94 -7.98
CA LYS A 362 -24.87 -7.83 -8.95
C LYS A 362 -23.59 -7.03 -8.73
N PRO A 363 -22.43 -7.62 -9.01
CA PRO A 363 -21.14 -6.96 -8.83
C PRO A 363 -20.90 -5.94 -9.95
N ILE A 364 -19.85 -5.13 -9.79
CA ILE A 364 -19.31 -4.25 -10.85
C ILE A 364 -18.62 -5.11 -11.91
N HIS A 365 -17.76 -6.04 -11.45
CA HIS A 365 -17.12 -7.04 -12.31
C HIS A 365 -17.27 -8.43 -11.66
N ALA A 366 -17.44 -9.47 -12.47
CA ALA A 366 -17.64 -10.84 -12.01
C ALA A 366 -16.39 -11.44 -11.32
N ALA A 367 -15.23 -10.87 -11.55
CA ALA A 367 -13.95 -11.26 -10.92
C ALA A 367 -13.30 -10.05 -10.23
N GLY A 368 -12.34 -10.32 -9.36
CA GLY A 368 -11.64 -9.33 -8.55
C GLY A 368 -10.94 -8.23 -9.35
N GLY A 369 -10.74 -7.09 -8.70
CA GLY A 369 -10.23 -5.88 -9.33
C GLY A 369 -8.75 -5.92 -9.70
N LEU A 370 -7.97 -6.88 -9.21
CA LEU A 370 -6.56 -7.06 -9.54
C LEU A 370 -6.31 -8.34 -10.32
N ARG A 371 -5.29 -8.36 -11.17
CA ARG A 371 -4.85 -9.54 -11.92
C ARG A 371 -3.35 -9.65 -11.96
N VAL A 372 -2.86 -10.88 -11.89
CA VAL A 372 -1.47 -11.23 -12.18
C VAL A 372 -1.41 -11.76 -13.62
N LEU A 373 -0.51 -11.20 -14.42
CA LEU A 373 -0.26 -11.62 -15.80
C LEU A 373 1.04 -12.41 -15.87
N ARG A 374 1.08 -13.43 -16.73
CA ARG A 374 2.30 -14.18 -17.06
C ARG A 374 2.47 -14.24 -18.58
N GLY A 375 3.67 -14.52 -19.05
CA GLY A 375 3.93 -14.67 -20.49
C GLY A 375 5.39 -14.47 -20.83
N SER A 376 5.71 -14.41 -22.12
CA SER A 376 7.08 -14.30 -22.59
C SER A 376 7.77 -13.00 -22.18
N LEU A 377 7.01 -11.92 -21.88
CA LEU A 377 7.54 -10.66 -21.36
C LEU A 377 7.66 -10.65 -19.84
N ALA A 378 6.82 -11.39 -19.12
CA ALA A 378 6.77 -11.47 -17.67
C ALA A 378 6.66 -12.93 -17.17
N PRO A 379 7.70 -13.76 -17.35
CA PRO A 379 7.64 -15.17 -16.97
C PRO A 379 7.41 -15.39 -15.48
N ASP A 380 7.95 -14.52 -14.63
CA ASP A 380 7.78 -14.59 -13.16
C ASP A 380 6.60 -13.75 -12.66
N GLY A 381 5.88 -13.09 -13.58
CA GLY A 381 4.65 -12.36 -13.29
C GLY A 381 4.75 -10.85 -13.50
N ALA A 382 3.58 -10.25 -13.62
CA ALA A 382 3.34 -8.81 -13.64
C ALA A 382 1.94 -8.56 -13.06
N VAL A 383 1.65 -7.34 -12.64
CA VAL A 383 0.38 -7.02 -11.97
C VAL A 383 -0.35 -5.87 -12.67
N VAL A 384 -1.68 -5.91 -12.65
CA VAL A 384 -2.53 -4.87 -13.22
C VAL A 384 -3.79 -4.66 -12.38
N LYS A 385 -4.19 -3.39 -12.25
CA LYS A 385 -5.49 -3.02 -11.65
C LYS A 385 -6.57 -3.13 -12.73
N ALA A 386 -7.10 -4.33 -12.94
CA ALA A 386 -8.09 -4.62 -13.98
C ALA A 386 -9.38 -3.81 -13.80
N ALA A 387 -9.77 -3.50 -12.56
CA ALA A 387 -10.92 -2.66 -12.24
C ALA A 387 -10.83 -1.24 -12.84
N ALA A 388 -9.62 -0.73 -13.12
CA ALA A 388 -9.39 0.60 -13.68
C ALA A 388 -9.11 0.58 -15.19
N VAL A 389 -9.29 -0.56 -15.85
CA VAL A 389 -9.05 -0.73 -17.30
C VAL A 389 -10.39 -0.83 -18.04
N ASP A 390 -10.60 0.05 -19.03
CA ASP A 390 -11.76 -0.05 -19.94
C ASP A 390 -11.77 -1.43 -20.62
N GLU A 391 -12.91 -2.09 -20.65
CA GLU A 391 -13.06 -3.43 -21.23
C GLU A 391 -12.56 -3.53 -22.68
N LYS A 392 -12.65 -2.42 -23.46
CA LYS A 392 -12.10 -2.33 -24.83
C LYS A 392 -10.59 -2.48 -24.87
N MET A 393 -9.90 -2.23 -23.75
CA MET A 393 -8.44 -2.33 -23.59
C MET A 393 -8.03 -3.62 -22.85
N TRP A 394 -8.96 -4.50 -22.50
CA TRP A 394 -8.64 -5.80 -21.88
C TRP A 394 -7.82 -6.70 -22.79
N ARG A 395 -7.93 -6.49 -24.10
CA ARG A 395 -7.04 -7.08 -25.09
C ARG A 395 -6.45 -5.97 -25.94
N HIS A 396 -5.14 -5.81 -25.84
CA HIS A 396 -4.41 -4.81 -26.58
C HIS A 396 -3.15 -5.40 -27.22
N THR A 397 -2.88 -5.04 -28.46
CA THR A 397 -1.65 -5.39 -29.18
C THR A 397 -1.12 -4.14 -29.85
N GLY A 398 0.14 -3.81 -29.61
CA GLY A 398 0.72 -2.60 -30.15
C GLY A 398 2.25 -2.62 -30.19
N PRO A 399 2.85 -1.67 -30.95
CA PRO A 399 4.29 -1.52 -31.02
C PRO A 399 4.84 -0.91 -29.71
N ALA A 400 5.96 -1.43 -29.24
CA ALA A 400 6.66 -0.92 -28.08
C ALA A 400 7.31 0.45 -28.36
N ARG A 401 7.20 1.35 -27.38
CA ARG A 401 7.96 2.61 -27.26
C ARG A 401 8.78 2.53 -25.99
N VAL A 402 10.09 2.32 -26.13
CA VAL A 402 10.95 1.90 -25.01
C VAL A 402 11.71 3.07 -24.40
N PHE A 403 11.59 3.23 -23.10
CA PHE A 403 12.25 4.27 -22.32
C PHE A 403 13.04 3.66 -21.15
N ASN A 404 14.25 4.15 -20.94
CA ASN A 404 15.08 3.74 -19.82
C ASN A 404 14.90 4.73 -18.65
N GLY A 405 13.81 4.57 -17.93
CA GLY A 405 13.41 5.39 -16.79
C GLY A 405 12.19 6.28 -17.06
N GLU A 406 11.52 6.67 -15.99
CA GLU A 406 10.26 7.42 -16.00
C GLU A 406 10.40 8.79 -16.70
N ARG A 407 11.49 9.54 -16.43
CA ARG A 407 11.68 10.88 -16.97
C ARG A 407 11.70 10.90 -18.50
N ALA A 408 12.44 9.97 -19.10
CA ALA A 408 12.50 9.87 -20.56
C ALA A 408 11.13 9.55 -21.19
N ALA A 409 10.33 8.73 -20.52
CA ALA A 409 8.95 8.45 -20.93
C ALA A 409 8.07 9.70 -20.80
N MET A 410 8.15 10.41 -19.68
CA MET A 410 7.38 11.64 -19.44
C MET A 410 7.70 12.73 -20.46
N ASP A 411 8.98 12.98 -20.73
CA ASP A 411 9.43 13.95 -21.74
C ASP A 411 8.87 13.61 -23.14
N ALA A 412 8.85 12.33 -23.51
CA ALA A 412 8.30 11.87 -24.78
C ALA A 412 6.77 12.00 -24.85
N ILE A 413 6.06 11.75 -23.76
CA ILE A 413 4.60 11.88 -23.64
C ILE A 413 4.21 13.35 -23.81
N LEU A 414 4.83 14.26 -23.07
CA LEU A 414 4.54 15.70 -23.14
C LEU A 414 4.91 16.28 -24.51
N ALA A 415 5.98 15.78 -25.15
CA ALA A 415 6.34 16.17 -26.51
C ALA A 415 5.48 15.50 -27.58
N ARG A 416 4.38 14.79 -27.22
CA ARG A 416 3.47 14.09 -28.14
C ARG A 416 4.14 13.11 -29.10
N LYS A 417 5.22 12.44 -28.64
CA LYS A 417 5.94 11.41 -29.42
C LYS A 417 5.32 10.02 -29.30
N ILE A 418 4.28 9.87 -28.46
CA ILE A 418 3.49 8.65 -28.29
C ILE A 418 2.25 8.75 -29.18
N ARG A 419 1.77 7.61 -29.68
CA ARG A 419 0.61 7.51 -30.57
C ARG A 419 -0.44 6.57 -29.98
N GLU A 420 -1.69 6.75 -30.38
CA GLU A 420 -2.76 5.78 -30.08
C GLU A 420 -2.36 4.39 -30.61
N GLY A 421 -2.50 3.39 -29.76
CA GLY A 421 -2.12 2.01 -30.05
C GLY A 421 -0.73 1.61 -29.54
N ASP A 422 0.12 2.55 -29.14
CA ASP A 422 1.45 2.24 -28.61
C ASP A 422 1.39 1.51 -27.25
N VAL A 423 2.41 0.70 -27.00
CA VAL A 423 2.73 0.14 -25.68
C VAL A 423 4.01 0.83 -25.16
N VAL A 424 3.85 1.75 -24.22
CA VAL A 424 4.96 2.45 -23.58
C VAL A 424 5.65 1.51 -22.60
N VAL A 425 6.95 1.21 -22.82
CA VAL A 425 7.75 0.36 -21.96
C VAL A 425 8.74 1.21 -21.18
N VAL A 426 8.56 1.28 -19.85
CA VAL A 426 9.47 1.97 -18.94
C VAL A 426 10.24 0.93 -18.14
N ARG A 427 11.55 0.85 -18.33
CA ARG A 427 12.39 -0.20 -17.75
C ARG A 427 13.54 0.35 -16.93
N TYR A 428 14.18 -0.51 -16.13
CA TYR A 428 15.21 -0.17 -15.14
C TYR A 428 14.65 0.68 -13.99
N GLU A 429 13.38 0.45 -13.66
CA GLU A 429 12.69 1.00 -12.49
C GLU A 429 12.22 -0.11 -11.52
N GLY A 430 12.74 -1.33 -11.69
CA GLY A 430 12.53 -2.45 -10.78
C GLY A 430 13.27 -2.32 -9.44
N PRO A 431 13.15 -3.30 -8.54
CA PRO A 431 13.73 -3.25 -7.19
C PRO A 431 15.22 -2.92 -7.16
N ARG A 432 16.02 -3.53 -8.02
CA ARG A 432 17.47 -3.30 -8.15
C ARG A 432 17.81 -2.22 -9.18
N GLY A 433 17.16 -2.26 -10.31
CA GLY A 433 17.45 -1.39 -11.46
C GLY A 433 17.02 0.05 -11.26
N GLY A 434 15.89 0.28 -10.64
CA GLY A 434 15.45 1.56 -10.09
C GLY A 434 15.40 1.45 -8.58
N PRO A 435 16.53 1.48 -7.84
CA PRO A 435 16.51 1.15 -6.43
C PRO A 435 15.37 1.84 -5.69
N GLY A 436 14.60 1.04 -4.93
CA GLY A 436 13.36 1.53 -4.35
C GLY A 436 12.13 1.43 -5.24
N MET A 437 12.27 0.88 -6.47
CA MET A 437 11.14 0.59 -7.34
C MET A 437 10.15 1.76 -7.43
N PRO A 438 10.58 2.93 -8.01
CA PRO A 438 9.80 4.17 -7.96
C PRO A 438 8.39 3.97 -8.52
N GLU A 439 7.44 4.60 -7.86
CA GLU A 439 6.01 4.53 -8.18
C GLU A 439 5.66 5.61 -9.19
N MET A 440 5.08 5.24 -10.32
CA MET A 440 4.73 6.14 -11.41
C MET A 440 3.23 6.47 -11.40
N LEU A 441 2.91 7.75 -11.49
CA LEU A 441 1.57 8.29 -11.73
C LEU A 441 1.60 9.35 -12.82
N SER A 442 2.65 10.17 -12.85
CA SER A 442 2.76 11.29 -13.79
C SER A 442 2.65 10.87 -15.25
N PRO A 443 3.33 9.82 -15.75
CA PRO A 443 3.19 9.39 -17.15
C PRO A 443 1.78 8.93 -17.49
N THR A 444 1.11 8.18 -16.58
CA THR A 444 -0.23 7.66 -16.80
C THR A 444 -1.27 8.78 -16.82
N SER A 445 -1.16 9.72 -15.88
CA SER A 445 -2.06 10.88 -15.79
C SER A 445 -1.86 11.83 -16.95
N ALA A 446 -0.60 12.06 -17.41
CA ALA A 446 -0.32 12.88 -18.57
C ALA A 446 -0.90 12.30 -19.86
N ILE A 447 -0.81 10.98 -20.06
CA ILE A 447 -1.44 10.28 -21.21
C ILE A 447 -2.96 10.55 -21.20
N TYR A 448 -3.61 10.38 -20.04
CA TYR A 448 -5.04 10.64 -19.89
C TYR A 448 -5.40 12.12 -20.11
N GLY A 449 -4.62 13.04 -19.52
CA GLY A 449 -4.79 14.48 -19.65
C GLY A 449 -4.63 14.99 -21.09
N LEU A 450 -3.70 14.39 -21.86
CA LEU A 450 -3.50 14.68 -23.29
C LEU A 450 -4.58 14.08 -24.20
N GLY A 451 -5.53 13.31 -23.64
CA GLY A 451 -6.65 12.75 -24.38
C GLY A 451 -6.41 11.36 -24.99
N TYR A 452 -5.24 10.73 -24.79
CA TYR A 452 -5.01 9.36 -25.25
C TYR A 452 -5.88 8.36 -24.48
N ARG A 453 -6.45 7.38 -25.18
CA ARG A 453 -7.32 6.34 -24.59
C ARG A 453 -6.91 4.91 -24.91
N ARG A 454 -6.05 4.71 -25.92
CA ARG A 454 -5.62 3.40 -26.40
C ARG A 454 -4.10 3.23 -26.31
N VAL A 455 -3.50 3.73 -25.24
CA VAL A 455 -2.08 3.56 -24.92
C VAL A 455 -1.96 2.68 -23.68
N ALA A 456 -1.13 1.64 -23.74
CA ALA A 456 -0.78 0.81 -22.60
C ALA A 456 0.60 1.18 -22.07
N LEU A 457 0.83 0.97 -20.76
CA LEU A 457 2.13 1.13 -20.13
C LEU A 457 2.56 -0.19 -19.49
N VAL A 458 3.84 -0.53 -19.65
CA VAL A 458 4.45 -1.74 -19.06
C VAL A 458 5.76 -1.34 -18.39
N THR A 459 5.98 -1.78 -17.15
CA THR A 459 7.18 -1.45 -16.38
C THR A 459 7.61 -2.55 -15.40
N ASP A 460 8.92 -2.65 -15.16
CA ASP A 460 9.47 -3.40 -14.02
C ASP A 460 9.41 -2.63 -12.70
N GLY A 461 9.04 -1.34 -12.75
CA GLY A 461 8.70 -0.50 -11.61
C GLY A 461 7.26 -0.71 -11.11
N ARG A 462 6.70 0.32 -10.45
CA ARG A 462 5.34 0.31 -9.89
C ARG A 462 4.50 1.42 -10.49
N PHE A 463 3.18 1.21 -10.47
CA PHE A 463 2.22 2.27 -10.69
C PHE A 463 1.51 2.63 -9.39
N SER A 464 1.16 3.90 -9.25
CA SER A 464 0.33 4.38 -8.14
C SER A 464 -1.03 3.67 -8.10
N GLY A 465 -1.56 3.47 -6.90
CA GLY A 465 -2.93 2.99 -6.71
C GLY A 465 -4.00 3.90 -7.34
N GLY A 466 -3.63 5.17 -7.65
CA GLY A 466 -4.47 6.14 -8.35
C GLY A 466 -4.44 6.03 -9.88
N THR A 467 -3.67 5.12 -10.46
CA THR A 467 -3.51 4.95 -11.90
C THR A 467 -4.77 4.40 -12.56
N ARG A 468 -5.09 4.92 -13.76
CA ARG A 468 -6.16 4.46 -14.66
C ARG A 468 -5.56 3.89 -15.95
N GLY A 469 -6.31 2.99 -16.60
CA GLY A 469 -5.95 2.38 -17.89
C GLY A 469 -5.07 1.14 -17.77
N PRO A 470 -4.64 0.55 -18.91
CA PRO A 470 -3.87 -0.69 -18.97
C PRO A 470 -2.41 -0.47 -18.56
N CYS A 471 -2.19 -0.31 -17.27
CA CYS A 471 -0.87 -0.07 -16.68
C CYS A 471 -0.41 -1.33 -15.94
N ILE A 472 0.56 -2.02 -16.53
CA ILE A 472 1.10 -3.30 -16.08
C ILE A 472 2.44 -3.03 -15.40
N GLY A 473 2.49 -3.19 -14.08
CA GLY A 473 3.69 -3.02 -13.26
C GLY A 473 4.26 -4.34 -12.75
N HIS A 474 5.35 -4.21 -11.97
CA HIS A 474 6.03 -5.34 -11.31
C HIS A 474 6.47 -6.44 -12.29
N VAL A 475 6.80 -6.07 -13.55
CA VAL A 475 7.25 -7.05 -14.54
C VAL A 475 8.51 -7.73 -14.02
N ALA A 476 8.41 -9.04 -13.84
CA ALA A 476 9.49 -9.87 -13.33
C ALA A 476 9.82 -11.00 -14.31
N PRO A 477 11.12 -11.29 -14.50
CA PRO A 477 12.32 -10.64 -13.93
C PRO A 477 12.53 -9.22 -14.45
N GLU A 478 13.05 -8.31 -13.59
CA GLU A 478 13.32 -6.92 -13.96
C GLU A 478 14.44 -6.77 -14.98
N ALA A 479 14.55 -5.59 -15.60
CA ALA A 479 15.55 -5.30 -16.64
C ALA A 479 16.99 -5.36 -16.13
N GLU A 480 17.26 -4.96 -14.89
CA GLU A 480 18.62 -4.90 -14.32
C GLU A 480 19.29 -6.27 -14.19
N ILE A 481 18.49 -7.32 -14.03
CA ILE A 481 19.00 -8.71 -14.00
C ILE A 481 18.85 -9.42 -15.35
N GLY A 482 18.57 -8.68 -16.43
CA GLY A 482 18.45 -9.23 -17.78
C GLY A 482 17.12 -9.94 -18.05
N GLY A 483 16.05 -9.58 -17.35
CA GLY A 483 14.69 -10.04 -17.66
C GLY A 483 14.28 -9.71 -19.10
N PRO A 484 13.22 -10.35 -19.65
CA PRO A 484 12.79 -10.12 -21.03
C PRO A 484 12.52 -8.65 -21.36
N ILE A 485 12.03 -7.86 -20.39
CA ILE A 485 11.79 -6.42 -20.55
C ILE A 485 13.05 -5.63 -20.92
N ALA A 486 14.24 -6.09 -20.50
CA ALA A 486 15.52 -5.49 -20.87
C ALA A 486 15.82 -5.63 -22.37
N LEU A 487 15.24 -6.63 -23.01
CA LEU A 487 15.52 -7.02 -24.39
C LEU A 487 14.55 -6.39 -25.41
N VAL A 488 13.48 -5.75 -24.94
CA VAL A 488 12.50 -5.06 -25.80
C VAL A 488 13.16 -3.91 -26.55
N ARG A 489 12.80 -3.75 -27.81
CA ARG A 489 13.25 -2.64 -28.68
C ARG A 489 12.05 -1.88 -29.23
N ASP A 490 12.27 -0.62 -29.62
CA ASP A 490 11.22 0.17 -30.29
C ASP A 490 10.67 -0.58 -31.49
N GLY A 491 9.35 -0.62 -31.61
CA GLY A 491 8.61 -1.30 -32.66
C GLY A 491 8.37 -2.79 -32.43
N ASP A 492 8.97 -3.42 -31.43
CA ASP A 492 8.59 -4.80 -31.05
C ASP A 492 7.10 -4.86 -30.67
N VAL A 493 6.40 -5.90 -31.10
CA VAL A 493 4.98 -6.04 -30.81
C VAL A 493 4.78 -6.68 -29.44
N ILE A 494 3.98 -6.04 -28.59
CA ILE A 494 3.58 -6.56 -27.29
C ILE A 494 2.07 -6.83 -27.29
N THR A 495 1.66 -8.00 -26.80
CA THR A 495 0.27 -8.39 -26.62
C THR A 495 -0.05 -8.47 -25.14
N ILE A 496 -1.12 -7.79 -24.73
CA ILE A 496 -1.70 -7.78 -23.39
C ILE A 496 -3.09 -8.42 -23.52
N ASP A 497 -3.38 -9.44 -22.74
CA ASP A 497 -4.72 -10.05 -22.66
C ASP A 497 -5.10 -10.29 -21.20
N LEU A 498 -5.90 -9.38 -20.64
CA LEU A 498 -6.34 -9.46 -19.24
C LEU A 498 -7.30 -10.64 -19.02
N GLY A 499 -8.04 -11.04 -20.05
CA GLY A 499 -8.93 -12.19 -19.97
C GLY A 499 -8.17 -13.51 -19.82
N LYS A 500 -7.11 -13.68 -20.63
CA LYS A 500 -6.20 -14.83 -20.56
C LYS A 500 -5.13 -14.69 -19.49
N LYS A 501 -5.03 -13.54 -18.82
CA LYS A 501 -3.98 -13.19 -17.86
C LYS A 501 -2.58 -13.29 -18.47
N SER A 502 -2.41 -12.84 -19.73
CA SER A 502 -1.14 -12.96 -20.44
C SER A 502 -0.51 -11.60 -20.81
N LEU A 503 0.84 -11.59 -20.83
CA LEU A 503 1.68 -10.48 -21.26
C LEU A 503 2.84 -11.03 -22.11
N ASP A 504 2.74 -10.84 -23.42
CA ASP A 504 3.62 -11.50 -24.37
C ASP A 504 4.38 -10.54 -25.29
N LEU A 505 5.65 -10.82 -25.48
CA LEU A 505 6.53 -10.17 -26.42
C LEU A 505 6.60 -11.01 -27.71
N GLN A 506 6.10 -10.46 -28.82
CA GLN A 506 6.02 -11.14 -30.12
C GLN A 506 7.36 -11.03 -30.87
N VAL A 507 8.44 -11.53 -30.25
CA VAL A 507 9.78 -11.59 -30.85
C VAL A 507 10.27 -13.03 -30.81
N PRO A 508 10.80 -13.56 -31.94
CA PRO A 508 11.28 -14.94 -31.97
C PRO A 508 12.38 -15.18 -30.92
N GLU A 509 12.34 -16.36 -30.29
CA GLU A 509 13.27 -16.73 -29.23
C GLU A 509 14.75 -16.63 -29.66
N LYS A 510 15.05 -16.97 -30.93
CA LYS A 510 16.39 -16.81 -31.50
C LYS A 510 16.90 -15.38 -31.40
N VAL A 511 16.03 -14.41 -31.73
CA VAL A 511 16.36 -12.98 -31.65
C VAL A 511 16.55 -12.54 -30.23
N LEU A 512 15.72 -13.01 -29.31
CA LEU A 512 15.86 -12.70 -27.88
C LEU A 512 17.17 -13.28 -27.31
N LYS A 513 17.56 -14.48 -27.71
CA LYS A 513 18.86 -15.07 -27.33
C LYS A 513 20.06 -14.24 -27.85
N GLU A 514 19.98 -13.72 -29.07
CA GLU A 514 21.00 -12.83 -29.63
C GLU A 514 21.05 -11.49 -28.85
N ARG A 515 19.90 -10.87 -28.59
CA ARG A 515 19.83 -9.65 -27.79
C ARG A 515 20.38 -9.85 -26.36
N ARG A 516 20.10 -10.99 -25.74
CA ARG A 516 20.60 -11.34 -24.41
C ARG A 516 22.12 -11.47 -24.37
N ARG A 517 22.77 -12.01 -25.41
CA ARG A 517 24.24 -12.09 -25.50
C ARG A 517 24.91 -10.71 -25.52
N SER A 518 24.26 -9.70 -26.09
CA SER A 518 24.77 -8.34 -26.17
C SER A 518 24.35 -7.45 -24.98
N TRP A 519 23.39 -7.91 -24.17
CA TRP A 519 22.92 -7.15 -23.03
C TRP A 519 23.97 -7.12 -21.91
N LYS A 520 24.06 -5.97 -21.21
CA LYS A 520 24.91 -5.78 -20.04
C LYS A 520 24.16 -4.99 -18.98
N PRO A 521 24.34 -5.32 -17.69
CA PRO A 521 23.78 -4.53 -16.57
C PRO A 521 24.23 -3.07 -16.68
N ARG A 522 23.37 -2.16 -16.23
CA ARG A 522 23.71 -0.74 -16.21
C ARG A 522 24.58 -0.43 -15.00
N LYS A 523 25.70 0.25 -15.22
CA LYS A 523 26.51 0.77 -14.11
C LYS A 523 25.81 1.98 -13.51
N LYS A 524 25.40 1.90 -12.24
CA LYS A 524 24.85 3.02 -11.45
C LYS A 524 25.78 3.33 -10.30
N ALA A 525 26.11 4.60 -10.11
CA ALA A 525 26.79 5.06 -8.92
C ALA A 525 25.73 5.23 -7.81
N LEU A 526 25.58 4.23 -6.96
CA LEU A 526 24.66 4.26 -5.82
C LEU A 526 25.45 4.48 -4.53
N ALA A 527 24.84 5.19 -3.58
CA ALA A 527 25.41 5.44 -2.26
C ALA A 527 24.36 5.30 -1.15
N GLY A 528 24.81 5.17 0.09
CA GLY A 528 23.95 5.20 1.27
C GLY A 528 22.87 4.11 1.28
N VAL A 529 21.65 4.51 1.61
CA VAL A 529 20.49 3.59 1.73
C VAL A 529 20.21 2.86 0.42
N LEU A 530 20.23 3.57 -0.73
CA LEU A 530 19.92 2.96 -2.02
C LEU A 530 20.94 1.91 -2.46
N ALA A 531 22.22 2.11 -2.12
CA ALA A 531 23.26 1.12 -2.40
C ALA A 531 23.04 -0.17 -1.60
N ARG A 532 22.75 -0.04 -0.30
CA ARG A 532 22.45 -1.21 0.56
C ARG A 532 21.20 -1.93 0.09
N TYR A 533 20.14 -1.17 -0.20
CA TYR A 533 18.87 -1.72 -0.68
C TYR A 533 19.06 -2.51 -1.98
N ALA A 534 19.70 -1.92 -2.99
CA ALA A 534 19.93 -2.59 -4.28
C ALA A 534 20.78 -3.87 -4.17
N ALA A 535 21.66 -3.95 -3.17
CA ALA A 535 22.53 -5.12 -2.96
C ALA A 535 21.77 -6.33 -2.40
N THR A 536 20.70 -6.10 -1.62
CA THR A 536 20.02 -7.14 -0.84
C THR A 536 18.57 -7.37 -1.24
N VAL A 537 17.96 -6.46 -2.03
CA VAL A 537 16.55 -6.56 -2.38
C VAL A 537 16.27 -7.70 -3.35
N GLU A 538 15.19 -8.42 -3.07
CA GLU A 538 14.63 -9.45 -3.94
C GLU A 538 13.74 -8.84 -5.06
N GLN A 539 13.34 -9.68 -6.00
CA GLN A 539 12.48 -9.28 -7.11
C GLN A 539 11.05 -8.94 -6.64
N ALA A 540 10.31 -8.20 -7.46
CA ALA A 540 8.95 -7.74 -7.14
C ALA A 540 7.97 -8.89 -6.89
N ASN A 541 8.08 -9.99 -7.64
CA ASN A 541 7.27 -11.20 -7.44
C ASN A 541 7.54 -11.93 -6.11
N LEU A 542 8.58 -11.54 -5.39
CA LEU A 542 8.94 -12.02 -4.05
C LEU A 542 8.73 -10.95 -2.97
N GLY A 543 7.97 -9.88 -3.27
CA GLY A 543 7.64 -8.82 -2.31
C GLY A 543 8.67 -7.70 -2.21
N ALA A 544 9.75 -7.72 -3.01
CA ALA A 544 10.87 -6.77 -2.94
C ALA A 544 11.38 -6.58 -1.49
N VAL A 545 11.53 -7.68 -0.76
CA VAL A 545 12.09 -7.70 0.60
C VAL A 545 13.60 -7.64 0.57
N GLN A 546 14.24 -7.13 1.63
CA GLN A 546 15.68 -7.21 1.82
C GLN A 546 16.05 -8.52 2.57
N ARG A 547 17.06 -9.21 2.07
CA ARG A 547 17.66 -10.41 2.70
C ARG A 547 19.16 -10.29 2.85
#